data_1177f6b6af63ddfff9c2baacd0641858
#
_entry.id   1177f6b6af63ddfff9c2baacd0641858
#
_cell.length_a   1.000
_cell.length_b   1.000
_cell.length_c   1.000
_cell.angle_alpha   90.00
_cell.angle_beta   90.00
_cell.angle_gamma   90.00
#
_symmetry.space_group_name_H-M   'P 1'
#
loop_
_entity.id
_entity.type
_entity.pdbx_description
1 polymer ?
#
loop_
_entity_poly.entity_id
_entity_poly.type
_entity_poly.pdbx_seq_one_letter_code
_entity_poly.pdbx_strand_id
1 'polypeptide(L)'
;MNIIKKSNSGFQTLPLEGTLLTQRRIFFSDAITMETANGIIQKLLFLETEDPNDDINIYISSPGGEVNAGLMIYDQLKGMTDISINLYCTGMAASMAAIILAAGQKGRRFILPHSKVMIHSPYITGNVGGNAEAIQRTADSIMETKKTIVQLLGESTGKSSEEIEMAISFDNTMDAAQAVEFGICDKIVNRI
;
A
#
# COMPACT_ATOMS: atom_id res chain seq x y z
N MET A 1 5.54 17.89 -13.19
CA MET A 1 6.57 17.79 -14.26
C MET A 1 5.88 17.54 -15.59
N ASN A 2 6.32 18.22 -16.67
CA ASN A 2 5.76 18.01 -18.01
C ASN A 2 6.82 17.40 -18.94
N ILE A 3 6.37 16.60 -19.90
CA ILE A 3 7.21 16.05 -20.97
C ILE A 3 6.78 16.62 -22.32
N ILE A 4 7.71 16.69 -23.27
CA ILE A 4 7.42 17.07 -24.65
C ILE A 4 7.44 15.79 -25.49
N LYS A 5 6.30 15.48 -26.11
CA LYS A 5 6.15 14.32 -27.00
C LYS A 5 5.97 14.81 -28.44
N LYS A 6 6.74 14.23 -29.37
CA LYS A 6 6.55 14.47 -30.81
C LYS A 6 5.34 13.68 -31.29
N SER A 7 4.43 14.34 -31.98
CA SER A 7 3.27 13.72 -32.67
C SER A 7 3.29 14.05 -34.15
N ASN A 8 2.39 13.46 -34.90
CA ASN A 8 2.26 13.73 -36.35
C ASN A 8 1.86 15.18 -36.66
N SER A 9 1.28 15.89 -35.65
CA SER A 9 0.86 17.30 -35.74
C SER A 9 1.85 18.29 -35.10
N GLY A 10 3.03 17.83 -34.65
CA GLY A 10 4.05 18.67 -33.99
C GLY A 10 4.41 18.19 -32.58
N PHE A 11 4.83 19.12 -31.73
CA PHE A 11 5.21 18.84 -30.35
C PHE A 11 4.02 19.11 -29.42
N GLN A 12 3.73 18.17 -28.52
CA GLN A 12 2.71 18.29 -27.49
C GLN A 12 3.36 18.27 -26.10
N THR A 13 2.93 19.16 -25.22
CA THR A 13 3.33 19.16 -23.81
C THR A 13 2.29 18.38 -23.02
N LEU A 14 2.72 17.31 -22.34
CA LEU A 14 1.86 16.43 -21.57
C LEU A 14 2.34 16.35 -20.12
N PRO A 15 1.43 16.29 -19.13
CA PRO A 15 1.80 15.97 -17.75
C PRO A 15 2.42 14.56 -17.69
N LEU A 16 3.58 14.43 -17.02
CA LEU A 16 4.24 13.12 -16.86
C LEU A 16 3.33 12.12 -16.16
N GLU A 17 2.69 12.54 -15.07
CA GLU A 17 1.79 11.69 -14.29
C GLU A 17 0.63 11.14 -15.15
N GLY A 18 -0.03 12.00 -15.92
CA GLY A 18 -1.09 11.55 -16.84
C GLY A 18 -0.56 10.59 -17.91
N THR A 19 0.66 10.82 -18.42
CA THR A 19 1.29 9.91 -19.38
C THR A 19 1.61 8.55 -18.76
N LEU A 20 2.06 8.51 -17.50
CA LEU A 20 2.31 7.26 -16.78
C LEU A 20 1.00 6.55 -16.47
N LEU A 21 -0.04 7.27 -16.12
CA LEU A 21 -1.36 6.71 -15.87
C LEU A 21 -1.94 6.03 -17.13
N THR A 22 -1.80 6.64 -18.32
CA THR A 22 -2.22 5.99 -19.58
C THR A 22 -1.38 4.75 -19.92
N GLN A 23 -0.21 4.57 -19.30
CA GLN A 23 0.59 3.35 -19.34
C GLN A 23 0.26 2.39 -18.19
N ARG A 24 -0.84 2.62 -17.47
CA ARG A 24 -1.33 1.84 -16.33
C ARG A 24 -0.32 1.76 -15.19
N ARG A 25 0.42 2.86 -14.96
CA ARG A 25 1.42 3.01 -13.91
C ARG A 25 1.00 4.06 -12.90
N ILE A 26 0.85 3.65 -11.63
CA ILE A 26 0.51 4.51 -10.51
C ILE A 26 1.72 4.58 -9.57
N PHE A 27 2.18 5.79 -9.24
CA PHE A 27 3.20 6.01 -8.23
C PHE A 27 2.54 6.44 -6.93
N PHE A 28 2.87 5.73 -5.86
CA PHE A 28 2.37 5.95 -4.52
C PHE A 28 3.56 6.20 -3.59
N SER A 29 3.99 7.47 -3.47
CA SER A 29 5.23 7.83 -2.77
C SER A 29 5.00 8.70 -1.54
N ASP A 30 3.77 9.13 -1.28
CA ASP A 30 3.43 10.03 -0.20
C ASP A 30 2.96 9.28 1.07
N ALA A 31 2.79 10.02 2.17
CA ALA A 31 2.08 9.54 3.33
C ALA A 31 0.61 9.24 2.98
N ILE A 32 0.06 8.22 3.64
CA ILE A 32 -1.34 7.84 3.47
C ILE A 32 -2.21 8.81 4.24
N THR A 33 -3.01 9.58 3.51
CA THR A 33 -4.07 10.46 4.00
C THR A 33 -5.34 10.17 3.24
N MET A 34 -6.47 10.71 3.69
CA MET A 34 -7.73 10.60 2.94
C MET A 34 -7.63 11.17 1.53
N GLU A 35 -6.85 12.24 1.34
CA GLU A 35 -6.62 12.86 0.03
C GLU A 35 -5.84 11.94 -0.90
N THR A 36 -4.68 11.43 -0.44
CA THR A 36 -3.84 10.53 -1.24
C THR A 36 -4.55 9.21 -1.53
N ALA A 37 -5.31 8.66 -0.58
CA ALA A 37 -6.11 7.45 -0.77
C ALA A 37 -7.19 7.65 -1.86
N ASN A 38 -7.96 8.73 -1.78
CA ASN A 38 -8.93 9.08 -2.82
C ASN A 38 -8.29 9.23 -4.20
N GLY A 39 -7.11 9.86 -4.27
CA GLY A 39 -6.38 10.01 -5.53
C GLY A 39 -5.95 8.67 -6.15
N ILE A 40 -5.55 7.71 -5.32
CA ILE A 40 -5.21 6.35 -5.78
C ILE A 40 -6.46 5.61 -6.26
N ILE A 41 -7.55 5.65 -5.49
CA ILE A 41 -8.81 4.99 -5.83
C ILE A 41 -9.37 5.55 -7.15
N GLN A 42 -9.36 6.87 -7.35
CA GLN A 42 -9.79 7.49 -8.60
C GLN A 42 -8.98 6.99 -9.80
N LYS A 43 -7.66 6.85 -9.65
CA LYS A 43 -6.80 6.30 -10.71
C LYS A 43 -7.12 4.83 -11.00
N LEU A 44 -7.37 4.03 -9.97
CA LEU A 44 -7.75 2.62 -10.12
C LEU A 44 -9.08 2.48 -10.86
N LEU A 45 -10.11 3.22 -10.46
CA LEU A 45 -11.43 3.21 -11.10
C LEU A 45 -11.37 3.70 -12.55
N PHE A 46 -10.55 4.72 -12.83
CA PHE A 46 -10.31 5.18 -14.19
C PHE A 46 -9.71 4.07 -15.07
N LEU A 47 -8.65 3.41 -14.58
CA LEU A 47 -7.98 2.34 -15.33
C LEU A 47 -8.86 1.10 -15.51
N GLU A 48 -9.73 0.80 -14.55
CA GLU A 48 -10.70 -0.28 -14.64
C GLU A 48 -11.69 -0.06 -15.79
N THR A 49 -12.16 1.19 -15.97
CA THR A 49 -13.09 1.54 -17.05
C THR A 49 -12.44 1.62 -18.42
N GLU A 50 -11.13 1.94 -18.52
CA GLU A 50 -10.42 2.05 -19.78
C GLU A 50 -10.14 0.66 -20.42
N ASP A 51 -9.58 -0.26 -19.65
CA ASP A 51 -9.36 -1.65 -20.09
C ASP A 51 -9.25 -2.59 -18.87
N PRO A 52 -10.23 -3.45 -18.66
CA PRO A 52 -10.20 -4.38 -17.54
C PRO A 52 -9.23 -5.57 -17.74
N ASN A 53 -8.69 -5.78 -18.93
CA ASN A 53 -7.84 -6.94 -19.24
C ASN A 53 -6.34 -6.68 -19.07
N ASP A 54 -5.92 -5.41 -19.09
CA ASP A 54 -4.51 -5.05 -18.95
C ASP A 54 -4.10 -4.88 -17.47
N ASP A 55 -2.88 -5.32 -17.14
CA ASP A 55 -2.31 -5.23 -15.80
C ASP A 55 -2.14 -3.77 -15.34
N ILE A 56 -2.48 -3.48 -14.09
CA ILE A 56 -2.14 -2.22 -13.41
C ILE A 56 -0.86 -2.41 -12.60
N ASN A 57 0.06 -1.45 -12.66
CA ASN A 57 1.32 -1.49 -11.91
C ASN A 57 1.36 -0.34 -10.91
N ILE A 58 1.44 -0.65 -9.62
CA ILE A 58 1.52 0.32 -8.53
C ILE A 58 2.92 0.27 -7.89
N TYR A 59 3.61 1.40 -7.90
CA TYR A 59 4.95 1.56 -7.35
C TYR A 59 4.87 2.25 -5.99
N ILE A 60 5.18 1.52 -4.92
CA ILE A 60 5.00 1.96 -3.54
C ILE A 60 6.35 2.36 -2.95
N SER A 61 6.44 3.60 -2.47
CA SER A 61 7.56 4.11 -1.65
C SER A 61 7.02 5.04 -0.56
N SER A 62 6.25 4.50 0.40
CA SER A 62 5.45 5.27 1.36
C SER A 62 5.81 4.91 2.80
N PRO A 63 5.85 5.90 3.71
CA PRO A 63 6.02 5.67 5.14
C PRO A 63 4.75 5.11 5.83
N GLY A 64 3.64 4.96 5.11
CA GLY A 64 2.34 4.65 5.70
C GLY A 64 1.57 5.91 6.11
N GLY A 65 0.67 5.81 7.06
CA GLY A 65 -0.15 6.93 7.52
C GLY A 65 -1.48 6.52 8.14
N GLU A 66 -2.54 7.24 7.83
CA GLU A 66 -3.87 7.05 8.43
C GLU A 66 -4.44 5.66 8.12
N VAL A 67 -4.86 4.96 9.19
CA VAL A 67 -5.36 3.58 9.06
C VAL A 67 -6.61 3.52 8.19
N ASN A 68 -7.60 4.38 8.44
CA ASN A 68 -8.85 4.35 7.67
C ASN A 68 -8.63 4.64 6.19
N ALA A 69 -7.75 5.59 5.85
CA ALA A 69 -7.37 5.88 4.49
C ALA A 69 -6.64 4.69 3.82
N GLY A 70 -5.77 4.02 4.57
CA GLY A 70 -5.10 2.82 4.09
C GLY A 70 -6.05 1.63 3.87
N LEU A 71 -7.02 1.44 4.76
CA LEU A 71 -8.06 0.41 4.61
C LEU A 71 -8.94 0.66 3.39
N MET A 72 -9.25 1.90 3.04
CA MET A 72 -9.96 2.22 1.80
C MET A 72 -9.20 1.73 0.55
N ILE A 73 -7.87 1.93 0.51
CA ILE A 73 -7.04 1.41 -0.60
C ILE A 73 -7.00 -0.12 -0.57
N TYR A 74 -6.85 -0.71 0.63
CA TYR A 74 -6.86 -2.16 0.82
C TYR A 74 -8.13 -2.79 0.26
N ASP A 75 -9.30 -2.29 0.67
CA ASP A 75 -10.61 -2.80 0.25
C ASP A 75 -10.81 -2.65 -1.25
N GLN A 76 -10.39 -1.51 -1.84
CA GLN A 76 -10.44 -1.32 -3.29
C GLN A 76 -9.58 -2.36 -4.03
N LEU A 77 -8.34 -2.60 -3.60
CA LEU A 77 -7.46 -3.61 -4.21
C LEU A 77 -8.04 -5.03 -4.09
N LYS A 78 -8.65 -5.35 -2.96
CA LYS A 78 -9.30 -6.66 -2.74
C LYS A 78 -10.59 -6.83 -3.54
N GLY A 79 -11.31 -5.74 -3.79
CA GLY A 79 -12.55 -5.73 -4.58
C GLY A 79 -12.30 -5.88 -6.09
N MET A 80 -11.15 -5.45 -6.60
CA MET A 80 -10.77 -5.52 -8.02
C MET A 80 -10.24 -6.91 -8.39
N THR A 81 -11.11 -7.94 -8.37
CA THR A 81 -10.73 -9.34 -8.61
C THR A 81 -10.48 -9.66 -10.07
N ASP A 82 -11.12 -8.92 -10.98
CA ASP A 82 -11.10 -9.20 -12.42
C ASP A 82 -9.92 -8.56 -13.14
N ILE A 83 -9.17 -7.70 -12.42
CA ILE A 83 -7.99 -7.00 -12.94
C ILE A 83 -6.74 -7.48 -12.22
N SER A 84 -5.70 -7.72 -13.00
CA SER A 84 -4.39 -8.05 -12.48
C SER A 84 -3.66 -6.80 -11.99
N ILE A 85 -3.36 -6.71 -10.69
CA ILE A 85 -2.65 -5.58 -10.09
C ILE A 85 -1.30 -6.05 -9.56
N ASN A 86 -0.24 -5.51 -10.13
CA ASN A 86 1.12 -5.73 -9.66
C ASN A 86 1.53 -4.64 -8.67
N LEU A 87 1.95 -5.01 -7.48
CA LEU A 87 2.45 -4.09 -6.45
C LEU A 87 3.97 -4.21 -6.33
N TYR A 88 4.66 -3.09 -6.41
CA TYR A 88 6.12 -3.02 -6.34
C TYR A 88 6.55 -2.12 -5.17
N CYS A 89 7.26 -2.69 -4.18
CA CYS A 89 7.97 -1.88 -3.21
C CYS A 89 9.27 -1.35 -3.83
N THR A 90 9.37 -0.02 -4.03
CA THR A 90 10.47 0.63 -4.77
C THR A 90 11.37 1.50 -3.92
N GLY A 91 11.30 1.38 -2.61
CA GLY A 91 12.09 2.11 -1.62
C GLY A 91 11.70 1.66 -0.24
N MET A 92 10.51 2.06 0.21
CA MET A 92 9.99 1.66 1.50
C MET A 92 8.48 1.43 1.43
N ALA A 93 8.02 0.37 2.05
CA ALA A 93 6.60 0.19 2.38
C ALA A 93 6.49 0.01 3.90
N ALA A 94 6.13 1.08 4.62
CA ALA A 94 6.08 1.04 6.08
C ALA A 94 4.65 1.19 6.60
N SER A 95 4.37 0.56 7.76
CA SER A 95 3.08 0.69 8.46
C SER A 95 1.91 0.33 7.54
N MET A 96 0.93 1.19 7.35
CA MET A 96 -0.21 0.93 6.46
C MET A 96 0.19 0.67 5.00
N ALA A 97 1.32 1.21 4.51
CA ALA A 97 1.80 0.90 3.17
C ALA A 97 2.27 -0.56 3.03
N ALA A 98 2.79 -1.17 4.10
CA ALA A 98 3.10 -2.60 4.14
C ALA A 98 1.83 -3.47 4.08
N ILE A 99 0.75 -3.04 4.74
CA ILE A 99 -0.56 -3.70 4.69
C ILE A 99 -1.14 -3.65 3.27
N ILE A 100 -1.05 -2.49 2.61
CA ILE A 100 -1.47 -2.32 1.21
C ILE A 100 -0.65 -3.21 0.27
N LEU A 101 0.68 -3.27 0.45
CA LEU A 101 1.55 -4.16 -0.32
C LEU A 101 1.16 -5.62 -0.13
N ALA A 102 0.90 -6.03 1.12
CA ALA A 102 0.47 -7.39 1.45
C ALA A 102 -0.91 -7.75 0.87
N ALA A 103 -1.79 -6.75 0.67
CA ALA A 103 -3.13 -6.93 0.07
C ALA A 103 -3.08 -7.41 -1.38
N GLY A 104 -1.97 -7.23 -2.08
CA GLY A 104 -1.80 -7.63 -3.47
C GLY A 104 -2.10 -9.11 -3.72
N GLN A 105 -2.51 -9.42 -4.94
CA GLN A 105 -2.75 -10.79 -5.38
C GLN A 105 -1.48 -11.63 -5.24
N LYS A 106 -1.62 -12.87 -4.82
CA LYS A 106 -0.48 -13.81 -4.70
C LYS A 106 0.24 -13.95 -6.04
N GLY A 107 1.58 -13.88 -6.00
CA GLY A 107 2.45 -13.90 -7.18
C GLY A 107 2.66 -12.53 -7.83
N ARG A 108 1.96 -11.47 -7.35
CA ARG A 108 1.99 -10.11 -7.92
C ARG A 108 2.49 -9.03 -6.95
N ARG A 109 3.17 -9.43 -5.87
CA ARG A 109 3.74 -8.55 -4.85
C ARG A 109 5.27 -8.59 -4.95
N PHE A 110 5.85 -7.53 -5.48
CA PHE A 110 7.27 -7.46 -5.82
C PHE A 110 8.00 -6.47 -4.92
N ILE A 111 9.29 -6.69 -4.72
CA ILE A 111 10.17 -5.79 -3.97
C ILE A 111 11.51 -5.64 -4.67
N LEU A 112 12.06 -4.41 -4.72
CA LEU A 112 13.43 -4.16 -5.20
C LEU A 112 14.47 -4.59 -4.15
N PRO A 113 15.71 -4.97 -4.54
CA PRO A 113 16.69 -5.59 -3.65
C PRO A 113 17.07 -4.75 -2.42
N HIS A 114 17.04 -3.42 -2.55
CA HIS A 114 17.41 -2.49 -1.48
C HIS A 114 16.22 -1.85 -0.78
N SER A 115 15.00 -2.23 -1.16
CA SER A 115 13.78 -1.75 -0.53
C SER A 115 13.58 -2.39 0.84
N LYS A 116 12.82 -1.70 1.69
CA LYS A 116 12.49 -2.14 3.05
C LYS A 116 10.97 -2.22 3.22
N VAL A 117 10.57 -3.17 4.02
CA VAL A 117 9.19 -3.26 4.53
C VAL A 117 9.25 -3.12 6.05
N MET A 118 8.35 -2.33 6.63
CA MET A 118 8.25 -2.20 8.08
C MET A 118 6.81 -2.38 8.53
N ILE A 119 6.63 -3.23 9.53
CA ILE A 119 5.35 -3.46 10.21
C ILE A 119 5.48 -3.18 11.70
N HIS A 120 4.42 -2.63 12.28
CA HIS A 120 4.31 -2.35 13.71
C HIS A 120 2.85 -2.27 14.15
N SER A 121 2.62 -2.27 15.47
CA SER A 121 1.29 -2.03 16.03
C SER A 121 0.79 -0.62 15.71
N PRO A 122 -0.52 -0.43 15.49
CA PRO A 122 -1.09 0.91 15.36
C PRO A 122 -0.86 1.73 16.62
N TYR A 123 -0.62 3.01 16.46
CA TYR A 123 -0.42 3.94 17.56
C TYR A 123 -1.14 5.26 17.29
N ILE A 124 -1.41 6.01 18.35
CA ILE A 124 -1.99 7.34 18.26
C ILE A 124 -0.87 8.39 18.22
N THR A 125 -0.95 9.29 17.25
CA THR A 125 -0.12 10.49 17.21
C THR A 125 -0.85 11.62 17.95
N GLY A 126 -0.17 12.31 18.86
CA GLY A 126 -0.71 13.44 19.59
C GLY A 126 -1.18 13.09 21.02
N ASN A 127 -1.81 14.05 21.67
CA ASN A 127 -2.27 13.89 23.05
C ASN A 127 -3.64 13.20 23.10
N VAL A 128 -3.73 12.13 23.88
CA VAL A 128 -5.02 11.53 24.25
C VAL A 128 -5.54 12.27 25.49
N GLY A 129 -6.64 13.02 25.33
CA GLY A 129 -7.25 13.79 26.40
C GLY A 129 -8.72 13.42 26.61
N GLY A 130 -9.28 13.86 27.73
CA GLY A 130 -10.68 13.64 28.07
C GLY A 130 -10.86 13.04 29.45
N ASN A 131 -12.11 12.66 29.77
CA ASN A 131 -12.40 11.89 31.00
C ASN A 131 -11.99 10.41 30.84
N ALA A 132 -12.08 9.63 31.92
CA ALA A 132 -11.65 8.24 31.95
C ALA A 132 -12.34 7.39 30.87
N GLU A 133 -13.64 7.61 30.65
CA GLU A 133 -14.42 6.89 29.63
C GLU A 133 -13.98 7.24 28.20
N ALA A 134 -13.57 8.49 27.94
CA ALA A 134 -13.04 8.89 26.63
C ALA A 134 -11.68 8.24 26.34
N ILE A 135 -10.80 8.21 27.34
CA ILE A 135 -9.49 7.54 27.26
C ILE A 135 -9.68 6.04 27.04
N GLN A 136 -10.61 5.41 27.77
CA GLN A 136 -10.90 3.99 27.60
C GLN A 136 -11.42 3.68 26.19
N ARG A 137 -12.39 4.45 25.67
CA ARG A 137 -12.88 4.26 24.29
C ARG A 137 -11.77 4.40 23.25
N THR A 138 -10.85 5.31 23.48
CA THR A 138 -9.70 5.48 22.58
C THR A 138 -8.78 4.26 22.61
N ALA A 139 -8.50 3.72 23.80
CA ALA A 139 -7.72 2.49 23.96
C ALA A 139 -8.41 1.29 23.31
N ASP A 140 -9.72 1.14 23.49
CA ASP A 140 -10.52 0.06 22.88
C ASP A 140 -10.46 0.15 21.34
N SER A 141 -10.60 1.35 20.78
CA SER A 141 -10.53 1.58 19.33
C SER A 141 -9.17 1.21 18.73
N ILE A 142 -8.06 1.50 19.42
CA ILE A 142 -6.73 1.05 18.98
C ILE A 142 -6.62 -0.47 19.02
N MET A 143 -7.15 -1.10 20.05
CA MET A 143 -7.11 -2.55 20.16
C MET A 143 -7.94 -3.23 19.07
N GLU A 144 -9.09 -2.65 18.67
CA GLU A 144 -9.87 -3.12 17.52
C GLU A 144 -9.09 -2.96 16.21
N THR A 145 -8.47 -1.79 16.01
CA THR A 145 -7.59 -1.54 14.86
C THR A 145 -6.45 -2.56 14.80
N LYS A 146 -5.80 -2.84 15.94
CA LYS A 146 -4.74 -3.85 16.01
C LYS A 146 -5.24 -5.23 15.57
N LYS A 147 -6.41 -5.67 16.07
CA LYS A 147 -7.02 -6.94 15.66
C LYS A 147 -7.25 -7.00 14.15
N THR A 148 -7.77 -5.92 13.57
CA THR A 148 -7.96 -5.83 12.10
C THR A 148 -6.63 -5.99 11.37
N ILE A 149 -5.58 -5.26 11.75
CA ILE A 149 -4.24 -5.36 11.13
C ILE A 149 -3.67 -6.78 11.24
N VAL A 150 -3.80 -7.42 12.41
CA VAL A 150 -3.37 -8.80 12.64
C VAL A 150 -4.08 -9.76 11.68
N GLN A 151 -5.40 -9.63 11.57
CA GLN A 151 -6.19 -10.46 10.66
C GLN A 151 -5.74 -10.25 9.21
N LEU A 152 -5.65 -9.01 8.72
CA LEU A 152 -5.30 -8.70 7.32
C LEU A 152 -3.90 -9.21 6.96
N LEU A 153 -2.93 -9.07 7.87
CA LEU A 153 -1.59 -9.61 7.68
C LEU A 153 -1.59 -11.14 7.71
N GLY A 154 -2.33 -11.76 8.62
CA GLY A 154 -2.47 -13.22 8.70
C GLY A 154 -3.03 -13.79 7.39
N GLU A 155 -4.12 -13.23 6.87
CA GLU A 155 -4.73 -13.63 5.60
C GLU A 155 -3.76 -13.47 4.41
N SER A 156 -2.98 -12.39 4.41
CA SER A 156 -2.06 -12.07 3.32
C SER A 156 -0.77 -12.89 3.35
N THR A 157 -0.26 -13.23 4.53
CA THR A 157 1.03 -13.92 4.72
C THR A 157 0.88 -15.41 4.98
N GLY A 158 -0.28 -15.84 5.49
CA GLY A 158 -0.52 -17.22 5.94
C GLY A 158 0.02 -17.52 7.33
N LYS A 159 0.42 -16.50 8.09
CA LYS A 159 0.92 -16.62 9.47
C LYS A 159 -0.23 -16.61 10.48
N SER A 160 0.00 -17.23 11.64
CA SER A 160 -0.96 -17.20 12.74
C SER A 160 -1.09 -15.80 13.36
N SER A 161 -2.19 -15.56 14.06
CA SER A 161 -2.40 -14.30 14.78
C SER A 161 -1.30 -14.04 15.80
N GLU A 162 -0.83 -15.07 16.51
CA GLU A 162 0.24 -14.98 17.50
C GLU A 162 1.58 -14.58 16.85
N GLU A 163 1.92 -15.16 15.69
CA GLU A 163 3.12 -14.79 14.94
C GLU A 163 3.08 -13.33 14.47
N ILE A 164 1.92 -12.88 13.97
CA ILE A 164 1.73 -11.49 13.54
C ILE A 164 1.78 -10.54 14.74
N GLU A 165 1.08 -10.85 15.85
CA GLU A 165 1.12 -10.02 17.08
C GLU A 165 2.53 -9.84 17.60
N MET A 166 3.33 -10.91 17.61
CA MET A 166 4.74 -10.85 17.99
C MET A 166 5.53 -9.98 17.01
N ALA A 167 5.32 -10.16 15.71
CA ALA A 167 6.05 -9.44 14.68
C ALA A 167 5.76 -7.92 14.66
N ILE A 168 4.55 -7.49 15.03
CA ILE A 168 4.17 -6.07 15.09
C ILE A 168 4.35 -5.44 16.49
N SER A 169 4.85 -6.18 17.49
CA SER A 169 5.02 -5.66 18.86
C SER A 169 6.13 -4.59 18.96
N PHE A 170 6.95 -4.45 17.94
CA PHE A 170 8.02 -3.46 17.79
C PHE A 170 8.10 -3.03 16.31
N ASP A 171 8.93 -2.00 16.01
CA ASP A 171 9.18 -1.55 14.63
C ASP A 171 10.01 -2.61 13.89
N ASN A 172 9.32 -3.57 13.31
CA ASN A 172 9.92 -4.70 12.62
C ASN A 172 10.21 -4.34 11.17
N THR A 173 11.46 -3.96 10.92
CA THR A 173 11.95 -3.62 9.58
C THR A 173 12.62 -4.82 8.93
N MET A 174 12.11 -5.20 7.78
CA MET A 174 12.54 -6.32 6.95
C MET A 174 13.25 -5.82 5.70
N ASP A 175 14.35 -6.46 5.32
CA ASP A 175 14.91 -6.34 3.98
C ASP A 175 14.10 -7.13 2.95
N ALA A 176 14.53 -7.08 1.68
CA ALA A 176 13.77 -7.70 0.60
C ALA A 176 13.64 -9.24 0.77
N ALA A 177 14.67 -9.91 1.25
CA ALA A 177 14.64 -11.36 1.46
C ALA A 177 13.73 -11.73 2.63
N GLN A 178 13.84 -11.00 3.73
CA GLN A 178 12.97 -11.16 4.91
C GLN A 178 11.50 -10.87 4.60
N ALA A 179 11.20 -9.84 3.78
CA ALA A 179 9.83 -9.50 3.38
C ALA A 179 9.18 -10.61 2.52
N VAL A 180 9.97 -11.28 1.68
CA VAL A 180 9.51 -12.45 0.90
C VAL A 180 9.33 -13.65 1.82
N GLU A 181 10.27 -13.96 2.70
CA GLU A 181 10.19 -15.06 3.67
C GLU A 181 9.00 -14.86 4.62
N PHE A 182 8.75 -13.63 5.07
CA PHE A 182 7.60 -13.30 5.91
C PHE A 182 6.27 -13.46 5.17
N GLY A 183 6.25 -13.33 3.84
CA GLY A 183 5.08 -13.50 2.99
C GLY A 183 4.36 -12.20 2.63
N ILE A 184 4.92 -11.02 2.93
CA ILE A 184 4.38 -9.72 2.49
C ILE A 184 4.61 -9.53 1.00
N CYS A 185 5.77 -9.96 0.50
CA CYS A 185 6.11 -9.96 -0.93
C CYS A 185 6.19 -11.40 -1.46
N ASP A 186 6.11 -11.56 -2.77
CA ASP A 186 6.22 -12.86 -3.44
C ASP A 186 7.59 -13.04 -4.10
N LYS A 187 8.21 -11.93 -4.55
CA LYS A 187 9.46 -12.02 -5.33
C LYS A 187 10.29 -10.75 -5.28
N ILE A 188 11.62 -10.93 -5.21
CA ILE A 188 12.59 -9.85 -5.43
C ILE A 188 12.78 -9.69 -6.94
N VAL A 189 12.70 -8.44 -7.43
CA VAL A 189 12.91 -8.09 -8.84
C VAL A 189 13.97 -7.01 -8.96
N ASN A 190 14.83 -7.11 -9.99
CA ASN A 190 15.93 -6.15 -10.21
C ASN A 190 15.51 -4.98 -11.11
N ARG A 191 14.30 -5.01 -11.65
CA ARG A 191 13.78 -4.01 -12.59
C ARG A 191 12.26 -3.89 -12.45
N ILE A 192 11.74 -2.67 -12.65
CA ILE A 192 10.31 -2.29 -12.66
C ILE A 192 9.92 -1.71 -14.02
#